data_4a4c75de6e5e5de7aaf00d6a748cfeef
#
_entry.id   4a4c75de6e5e5de7aaf00d6a748cfeef
#
_cell.length_a   1.000
_cell.length_b   1.000
_cell.length_c   1.000
_cell.angle_alpha   90.00
_cell.angle_beta   90.00
_cell.angle_gamma   90.00
#
_symmetry.space_group_name_H-M   'P 1'
#
loop_
_entity.id
_entity.type
_entity.pdbx_description
1 polymer ?
#
loop_
_entity_poly.entity_id
_entity_poly.type
_entity_poly.pdbx_seq_one_letter_code
_entity_poly.pdbx_strand_id
1 'polypeptide(L)'
;MKSKLFSKRMTRGIVCGLVGVLVLSVSAFAAYGSTSGYGKYKDAVTKLVLDTDNVTMKLSAGVSYDGDTPFKTAMVYKYDGKNFSRYEKTVSSIDDNSDEWYYSVIDGTATQFWSDGDTYDEYPYEGETSFFDMGEYSDKMVKFLSVFADTVVGDLKNNVVLVNDEDGIRSYSLDVSADQIPALISAGLDLALAQENTTNYVSYEDYDASYAAYYEKTKGEALPEGYFDTLYDENNTEMWDEYDELTIAMDQEYNSVLQDQYNGEGILYVKADGTYQHYDSYSEYAVDAQYGTQDFAAYLGKNAVLSNVKFNFSLDEKDRLVSNDATVTFSSTDPKGTEHEVKCSLSLKFSDYGTTVVTPFDTGDRTKLTNED
;
A
#
# COMPACT_ATOMS: atom_id res chain seq x y z
N MET A 1 14.30 -11.91 9.10
CA MET A 1 14.23 -11.63 7.66
C MET A 1 12.85 -11.95 7.04
N LYS A 2 12.08 -12.95 7.55
CA LYS A 2 10.71 -13.27 7.10
C LYS A 2 9.74 -12.07 7.19
N SER A 3 9.83 -11.19 8.18
CA SER A 3 8.96 -10.01 8.34
C SER A 3 9.15 -8.94 7.25
N LYS A 4 10.36 -8.77 6.71
CA LYS A 4 10.65 -7.72 5.71
C LYS A 4 10.08 -8.00 4.30
N LEU A 5 9.93 -9.28 3.92
CA LEU A 5 9.34 -9.65 2.62
C LEU A 5 7.80 -9.53 2.64
N PHE A 6 7.17 -9.89 3.75
CA PHE A 6 5.72 -9.75 3.94
C PHE A 6 5.32 -8.27 3.98
N SER A 7 6.07 -7.44 4.73
CA SER A 7 5.88 -5.99 4.81
C SER A 7 5.91 -5.33 3.42
N LYS A 8 6.86 -5.69 2.53
CA LYS A 8 6.98 -5.07 1.20
C LYS A 8 5.82 -5.40 0.24
N ARG A 9 5.25 -6.61 0.31
CA ARG A 9 4.11 -7.00 -0.54
C ARG A 9 2.81 -6.38 -0.03
N MET A 10 2.59 -6.42 1.26
CA MET A 10 1.43 -5.81 1.92
C MET A 10 1.43 -4.29 1.77
N THR A 11 2.58 -3.63 1.94
CA THR A 11 2.74 -2.19 1.69
C THR A 11 2.43 -1.82 0.23
N ARG A 12 2.79 -2.67 -0.74
CA ARG A 12 2.46 -2.43 -2.16
C ARG A 12 0.95 -2.58 -2.42
N GLY A 13 0.30 -3.61 -1.88
CA GLY A 13 -1.15 -3.79 -2.01
C GLY A 13 -1.94 -2.64 -1.37
N ILE A 14 -1.53 -2.21 -0.18
CA ILE A 14 -2.15 -1.08 0.53
C ILE A 14 -1.85 0.25 -0.20
N VAL A 15 -0.64 0.47 -0.68
CA VAL A 15 -0.30 1.65 -1.49
C VAL A 15 -1.10 1.66 -2.80
N CYS A 16 -1.25 0.52 -3.48
CA CYS A 16 -2.12 0.42 -4.65
C CYS A 16 -3.60 0.64 -4.30
N GLY A 17 -4.07 0.11 -3.18
CA GLY A 17 -5.42 0.36 -2.66
C GLY A 17 -5.63 1.82 -2.27
N LEU A 18 -4.66 2.45 -1.61
CA LEU A 18 -4.70 3.86 -1.24
C LEU A 18 -4.55 4.80 -2.44
N VAL A 19 -3.73 4.44 -3.41
CA VAL A 19 -3.65 5.13 -4.71
C VAL A 19 -4.98 4.95 -5.46
N GLY A 20 -5.59 3.76 -5.41
CA GLY A 20 -6.94 3.51 -5.90
C GLY A 20 -7.98 4.38 -5.21
N VAL A 21 -7.94 4.50 -3.88
CA VAL A 21 -8.81 5.39 -3.10
C VAL A 21 -8.53 6.87 -3.42
N LEU A 22 -7.27 7.27 -3.59
CA LEU A 22 -6.91 8.63 -4.05
C LEU A 22 -7.39 8.87 -5.48
N VAL A 23 -7.18 7.92 -6.39
CA VAL A 23 -7.66 8.00 -7.77
C VAL A 23 -9.20 7.99 -7.78
N LEU A 24 -9.86 7.16 -6.98
CA LEU A 24 -11.31 7.16 -6.83
C LEU A 24 -11.82 8.45 -6.17
N SER A 25 -11.14 8.97 -5.15
CA SER A 25 -11.50 10.25 -4.53
C SER A 25 -11.24 11.44 -5.46
N VAL A 26 -10.16 11.40 -6.26
CA VAL A 26 -9.89 12.39 -7.32
C VAL A 26 -10.80 12.15 -8.52
N SER A 27 -11.10 10.90 -8.89
CA SER A 27 -12.00 10.57 -9.98
C SER A 27 -13.47 10.81 -9.65
N ALA A 28 -13.86 10.84 -8.36
CA ALA A 28 -15.21 11.20 -7.96
C ALA A 28 -15.62 12.66 -8.27
N PHE A 29 -14.82 13.49 -8.93
CA PHE A 29 -15.03 14.96 -8.96
C PHE A 29 -14.90 15.64 -10.33
N ALA A 30 -15.53 15.16 -11.39
CA ALA A 30 -15.43 15.77 -12.72
C ALA A 30 -16.61 16.68 -13.15
N ALA A 31 -16.21 17.82 -13.63
CA ALA A 31 -16.86 18.83 -14.47
C ALA A 31 -18.15 19.51 -13.98
N TYR A 32 -18.01 20.72 -13.48
CA TYR A 32 -18.70 21.97 -13.90
C TYR A 32 -17.97 23.15 -13.28
N GLY A 33 -17.91 24.27 -13.95
CA GLY A 33 -17.14 25.48 -13.73
C GLY A 33 -16.69 25.81 -12.29
N SER A 34 -15.72 26.68 -12.14
CA SER A 34 -15.01 27.08 -10.91
C SER A 34 -15.88 27.49 -9.70
N THR A 35 -17.20 27.41 -9.82
CA THR A 35 -18.17 27.73 -8.74
C THR A 35 -18.72 26.50 -8.04
N SER A 36 -18.55 25.28 -8.57
CA SER A 36 -18.98 24.04 -7.90
C SER A 36 -17.94 23.57 -6.87
N GLY A 37 -18.37 22.86 -5.83
CA GLY A 37 -17.45 22.29 -4.86
C GLY A 37 -16.37 21.44 -5.51
N TYR A 38 -16.73 20.69 -6.54
CA TYR A 38 -15.78 19.94 -7.34
C TYR A 38 -14.74 20.78 -8.07
N GLY A 39 -15.17 21.82 -8.81
CA GLY A 39 -14.24 22.72 -9.51
C GLY A 39 -13.20 23.30 -8.56
N LYS A 40 -13.65 23.72 -7.37
CA LYS A 40 -12.76 24.24 -6.31
C LYS A 40 -11.76 23.19 -5.82
N TYR A 41 -12.18 21.94 -5.64
CA TYR A 41 -11.27 20.86 -5.26
C TYR A 41 -10.20 20.62 -6.32
N LYS A 42 -10.61 20.51 -7.58
CA LYS A 42 -9.71 20.30 -8.71
C LYS A 42 -8.67 21.40 -8.85
N ASP A 43 -9.11 22.65 -8.71
CA ASP A 43 -8.21 23.82 -8.73
C ASP A 43 -7.24 23.78 -7.54
N ALA A 44 -7.71 23.39 -6.35
CA ALA A 44 -6.88 23.29 -5.15
C ALA A 44 -5.82 22.19 -5.26
N VAL A 45 -6.19 20.99 -5.78
CA VAL A 45 -5.25 19.90 -6.05
C VAL A 45 -4.24 20.30 -7.13
N THR A 46 -4.68 20.94 -8.20
CA THR A 46 -3.78 21.43 -9.24
C THR A 46 -2.76 22.42 -8.68
N LYS A 47 -3.18 23.38 -7.88
CA LYS A 47 -2.29 24.32 -7.18
C LYS A 47 -1.33 23.60 -6.22
N LEU A 48 -1.83 22.59 -5.48
CA LEU A 48 -1.00 21.80 -4.58
C LEU A 48 0.14 21.09 -5.33
N VAL A 49 -0.18 20.50 -6.48
CA VAL A 49 0.78 19.69 -7.26
C VAL A 49 1.75 20.57 -8.06
N LEU A 50 1.25 21.65 -8.68
CA LEU A 50 2.05 22.43 -9.64
C LEU A 50 2.66 23.69 -9.03
N ASP A 51 1.99 24.33 -8.07
CA ASP A 51 2.35 25.66 -7.60
C ASP A 51 2.84 25.69 -6.15
N THR A 52 2.84 24.52 -5.44
CA THR A 52 3.24 24.49 -4.03
C THR A 52 4.71 24.09 -3.91
N ASP A 53 5.51 25.02 -3.45
CA ASP A 53 6.94 24.88 -3.23
C ASP A 53 7.36 24.82 -1.75
N ASN A 54 6.39 24.98 -0.82
CA ASN A 54 6.67 24.95 0.62
C ASN A 54 5.40 24.56 1.39
N VAL A 55 5.39 23.38 2.03
CA VAL A 55 4.21 22.83 2.74
C VAL A 55 4.59 21.73 3.71
N THR A 56 3.80 21.57 4.76
CA THR A 56 3.76 20.41 5.64
C THR A 56 2.52 19.57 5.31
N MET A 57 2.71 18.29 5.00
CA MET A 57 1.65 17.30 4.81
C MET A 57 1.67 16.26 5.92
N LYS A 58 0.50 15.97 6.47
CA LYS A 58 0.29 14.81 7.36
C LYS A 58 -0.68 13.85 6.70
N LEU A 59 -0.27 12.61 6.58
CA LEU A 59 -1.08 11.53 6.05
C LEU A 59 -1.38 10.55 7.18
N SER A 60 -2.60 10.04 7.24
CA SER A 60 -2.96 8.87 8.01
C SER A 60 -3.83 7.98 7.13
N ALA A 61 -3.47 6.71 7.05
CA ALA A 61 -4.22 5.72 6.32
C ALA A 61 -4.42 4.47 7.17
N GLY A 62 -5.50 3.74 6.92
CA GLY A 62 -5.79 2.53 7.67
C GLY A 62 -6.81 1.65 6.99
N VAL A 63 -6.78 0.39 7.37
CA VAL A 63 -7.77 -0.60 6.96
C VAL A 63 -8.44 -1.12 8.21
N SER A 64 -9.77 -1.12 8.20
CA SER A 64 -10.60 -1.70 9.24
C SER A 64 -11.34 -2.91 8.66
N TYR A 65 -11.40 -3.97 9.46
CA TYR A 65 -12.10 -5.21 9.16
C TYR A 65 -13.07 -5.51 10.31
N ASP A 66 -14.35 -5.57 10.02
CA ASP A 66 -15.45 -5.75 11.00
C ASP A 66 -15.35 -4.85 12.24
N GLY A 67 -14.78 -3.65 12.07
CA GLY A 67 -14.59 -2.66 13.12
C GLY A 67 -13.22 -2.66 13.80
N ASP A 68 -12.44 -3.72 13.67
CA ASP A 68 -11.04 -3.74 14.08
C ASP A 68 -10.15 -3.03 13.06
N THR A 69 -9.02 -2.50 13.47
CA THR A 69 -8.08 -1.80 12.58
C THR A 69 -6.74 -2.53 12.57
N PRO A 70 -6.62 -3.62 11.79
CA PRO A 70 -5.41 -4.44 11.76
C PRO A 70 -4.19 -3.72 11.18
N PHE A 71 -4.42 -2.66 10.38
CA PHE A 71 -3.33 -1.90 9.77
C PHE A 71 -3.59 -0.41 9.84
N LYS A 72 -2.57 0.35 10.22
CA LYS A 72 -2.58 1.81 10.23
C LYS A 72 -1.20 2.36 9.91
N THR A 73 -1.13 3.35 9.03
CA THR A 73 0.09 4.12 8.79
C THR A 73 -0.16 5.61 8.99
N ALA A 74 0.86 6.31 9.47
CA ALA A 74 0.87 7.76 9.59
C ALA A 74 2.19 8.29 9.02
N MET A 75 2.14 9.39 8.29
CA MET A 75 3.30 10.03 7.70
C MET A 75 3.26 11.52 7.93
N VAL A 76 4.39 12.11 8.24
CA VAL A 76 4.60 13.56 8.20
C VAL A 76 5.65 13.86 7.15
N TYR A 77 5.27 14.60 6.14
CA TYR A 77 6.15 15.06 5.07
C TYR A 77 6.27 16.58 5.14
N LYS A 78 7.48 17.10 5.12
CA LYS A 78 7.78 18.54 5.09
C LYS A 78 8.65 18.85 3.88
N TYR A 79 8.30 19.92 3.18
CA TYR A 79 9.05 20.42 2.05
C TYR A 79 9.17 21.95 2.14
N ASP A 80 10.38 22.50 2.03
CA ASP A 80 10.66 23.93 2.17
C ASP A 80 11.16 24.60 0.88
N GLY A 81 10.96 23.96 -0.27
CA GLY A 81 11.41 24.44 -1.59
C GLY A 81 12.79 23.94 -1.99
N LYS A 82 13.55 23.38 -1.07
CA LYS A 82 14.89 22.86 -1.31
C LYS A 82 15.14 21.53 -0.61
N ASN A 83 14.69 21.43 0.61
CA ASN A 83 14.90 20.29 1.49
C ASN A 83 13.57 19.60 1.73
N PHE A 84 13.62 18.31 2.07
CA PHE A 84 12.44 17.61 2.55
C PHE A 84 12.77 16.65 3.69
N SER A 85 11.77 16.34 4.49
CA SER A 85 11.85 15.30 5.50
C SER A 85 10.57 14.48 5.52
N ARG A 86 10.71 13.20 5.77
CA ARG A 86 9.62 12.23 5.87
C ARG A 86 9.80 11.40 7.14
N TYR A 87 8.81 11.46 7.99
CA TYR A 87 8.64 10.53 9.11
C TYR A 87 7.45 9.63 8.79
N GLU A 88 7.60 8.35 8.97
CA GLU A 88 6.55 7.35 8.75
C GLU A 88 6.48 6.41 9.95
N LYS A 89 5.24 6.15 10.39
CA LYS A 89 4.95 5.15 11.41
C LYS A 89 3.88 4.21 10.88
N THR A 90 4.19 2.92 10.87
CA THR A 90 3.25 1.85 10.52
C THR A 90 3.02 0.99 11.74
N VAL A 91 1.75 0.67 12.00
CA VAL A 91 1.34 -0.25 13.06
C VAL A 91 0.49 -1.33 12.40
N SER A 92 0.87 -2.58 12.65
CA SER A 92 0.14 -3.76 12.22
C SER A 92 -0.14 -4.63 13.45
N SER A 93 -1.42 -4.93 13.70
CA SER A 93 -1.80 -5.90 14.74
C SER A 93 -1.77 -7.34 14.22
N ILE A 94 -1.52 -7.51 12.91
CA ILE A 94 -1.44 -8.81 12.27
C ILE A 94 -0.17 -9.55 12.71
N ASP A 95 0.95 -8.84 12.73
CA ASP A 95 2.27 -9.34 13.08
C ASP A 95 2.83 -8.71 14.38
N ASP A 96 1.96 -8.01 15.15
CA ASP A 96 2.30 -7.29 16.38
C ASP A 96 3.51 -6.35 16.19
N ASN A 97 3.58 -5.71 15.00
CA ASN A 97 4.70 -4.90 14.60
C ASN A 97 4.37 -3.40 14.59
N SER A 98 5.36 -2.59 14.97
CA SER A 98 5.30 -1.13 14.87
C SER A 98 6.63 -0.59 14.37
N ASP A 99 6.67 -0.18 13.10
CA ASP A 99 7.86 0.35 12.46
C ASP A 99 7.79 1.87 12.37
N GLU A 100 8.90 2.53 12.67
CA GLU A 100 9.06 3.97 12.43
C GLU A 100 10.29 4.21 11.56
N TRP A 101 10.11 4.97 10.49
CA TRP A 101 11.17 5.28 9.55
C TRP A 101 11.33 6.79 9.37
N TYR A 102 12.58 7.21 9.33
CA TYR A 102 12.99 8.60 9.20
C TYR A 102 13.84 8.77 7.96
N TYR A 103 13.48 9.73 7.12
CA TYR A 103 14.22 10.07 5.91
C TYR A 103 14.24 11.57 5.69
N SER A 104 15.39 12.14 5.43
CA SER A 104 15.51 13.57 5.12
C SER A 104 16.56 13.81 4.05
N VAL A 105 16.34 14.84 3.23
CA VAL A 105 17.34 15.39 2.32
C VAL A 105 17.51 16.86 2.65
N ILE A 106 18.72 17.20 3.09
CA ILE A 106 19.07 18.56 3.49
C ILE A 106 20.39 18.94 2.84
N ASP A 107 20.37 20.06 2.12
CA ASP A 107 21.51 20.58 1.38
C ASP A 107 22.22 19.54 0.48
N GLY A 108 21.43 18.67 -0.16
CA GLY A 108 21.94 17.62 -1.05
C GLY A 108 22.47 16.37 -0.34
N THR A 109 22.26 16.25 0.97
CA THR A 109 22.62 15.06 1.73
C THR A 109 21.35 14.34 2.20
N ALA A 110 21.21 13.05 1.83
CA ALA A 110 20.16 12.18 2.31
C ALA A 110 20.61 11.50 3.61
N THR A 111 19.71 11.42 4.59
CA THR A 111 19.88 10.68 5.84
C THR A 111 18.66 9.82 6.08
N GLN A 112 18.88 8.53 6.43
CA GLN A 112 17.76 7.63 6.74
C GLN A 112 18.13 6.65 7.88
N PHE A 113 17.10 6.27 8.65
CA PHE A 113 17.20 5.24 9.69
C PHE A 113 15.84 4.75 10.14
N TRP A 114 15.83 3.58 10.79
CA TRP A 114 14.70 3.00 11.51
C TRP A 114 14.78 3.29 13.00
N SER A 115 13.65 3.42 13.68
CA SER A 115 13.61 3.73 15.12
C SER A 115 14.28 2.68 15.99
N ASP A 116 14.17 1.42 15.60
CA ASP A 116 14.70 0.22 16.27
C ASP A 116 16.14 -0.15 15.83
N GLY A 117 16.68 0.55 14.83
CA GLY A 117 18.03 0.32 14.30
C GLY A 117 19.12 1.04 15.09
N ASP A 118 20.29 0.42 15.20
CA ASP A 118 21.49 0.98 15.81
C ASP A 118 22.36 1.77 14.82
N THR A 119 21.91 1.87 13.57
CA THR A 119 22.65 2.49 12.47
C THR A 119 21.81 3.49 11.69
N TYR A 120 22.49 4.37 10.94
CA TYR A 120 21.87 5.24 9.95
C TYR A 120 22.72 5.32 8.68
N ASP A 121 22.06 5.53 7.56
CA ASP A 121 22.69 5.81 6.27
C ASP A 121 22.77 7.31 6.02
N GLU A 122 23.88 7.75 5.44
CA GLU A 122 24.04 9.11 4.94
C GLU A 122 24.79 9.07 3.61
N TYR A 123 24.20 9.66 2.57
CA TYR A 123 24.77 9.63 1.22
C TYR A 123 24.39 10.89 0.43
N PRO A 124 25.19 11.25 -0.61
CA PRO A 124 24.85 12.35 -1.50
C PRO A 124 23.51 12.05 -2.22
N TYR A 125 22.63 13.04 -2.25
CA TYR A 125 21.37 12.95 -2.98
C TYR A 125 21.51 13.66 -4.33
N GLU A 126 21.39 12.90 -5.43
CA GLU A 126 21.56 13.43 -6.79
C GLU A 126 20.22 13.77 -7.47
N GLY A 127 19.09 13.52 -6.80
CA GLY A 127 17.76 13.82 -7.32
C GLY A 127 17.36 15.28 -7.18
N GLU A 128 16.37 15.70 -7.96
CA GLU A 128 15.68 16.96 -7.72
C GLU A 128 14.73 16.83 -6.54
N THR A 129 14.70 17.83 -5.67
CA THR A 129 13.73 17.89 -4.58
C THR A 129 12.48 18.63 -5.06
N SER A 130 11.34 17.94 -5.06
CA SER A 130 10.04 18.54 -5.29
C SER A 130 9.00 17.91 -4.37
N PHE A 131 7.92 18.64 -4.09
CA PHE A 131 6.84 18.10 -3.25
C PHE A 131 6.16 16.88 -3.90
N PHE A 132 5.90 16.97 -5.20
CA PHE A 132 5.45 15.86 -6.04
C PHE A 132 6.42 15.69 -7.20
N ASP A 133 7.47 14.89 -7.01
CA ASP A 133 8.39 14.58 -8.11
C ASP A 133 7.75 13.57 -9.07
N MET A 134 7.10 14.11 -10.10
CA MET A 134 6.68 13.37 -11.27
C MET A 134 7.50 13.75 -12.51
N GLY A 135 8.60 14.48 -12.31
CA GLY A 135 9.50 14.94 -13.35
C GLY A 135 8.80 15.76 -14.44
N GLU A 136 9.32 15.72 -15.65
CA GLU A 136 8.77 16.43 -16.82
C GLU A 136 7.35 15.97 -17.24
N TYR A 137 6.81 14.95 -16.60
CA TYR A 137 5.47 14.40 -16.86
C TYR A 137 4.38 14.98 -15.96
N SER A 138 4.71 15.83 -14.97
CA SER A 138 3.76 16.36 -13.99
C SER A 138 2.52 16.99 -14.63
N ASP A 139 2.71 17.91 -15.58
CA ASP A 139 1.60 18.57 -16.28
C ASP A 139 0.74 17.61 -17.08
N LYS A 140 1.37 16.64 -17.75
CA LYS A 140 0.67 15.64 -18.57
C LYS A 140 -0.10 14.67 -17.68
N MET A 141 0.47 14.27 -16.56
CA MET A 141 -0.16 13.39 -15.58
C MET A 141 -1.36 14.08 -14.91
N VAL A 142 -1.19 15.32 -14.45
CA VAL A 142 -2.29 16.12 -13.88
C VAL A 142 -3.41 16.30 -14.90
N LYS A 143 -3.07 16.59 -16.15
CA LYS A 143 -4.07 16.70 -17.23
C LYS A 143 -4.76 15.38 -17.52
N PHE A 144 -4.00 14.28 -17.60
CA PHE A 144 -4.56 12.94 -17.80
C PHE A 144 -5.49 12.55 -16.65
N LEU A 145 -5.03 12.65 -15.40
CA LEU A 145 -5.84 12.36 -14.21
C LEU A 145 -7.09 13.23 -14.16
N SER A 146 -6.97 14.52 -14.54
CA SER A 146 -8.10 15.43 -14.61
C SER A 146 -9.16 14.99 -15.62
N VAL A 147 -8.76 14.62 -16.85
CA VAL A 147 -9.66 14.16 -17.91
C VAL A 147 -10.24 12.78 -17.59
N PHE A 148 -9.43 11.90 -17.04
CA PHE A 148 -9.88 10.58 -16.59
C PHE A 148 -10.92 10.73 -15.47
N ALA A 149 -10.60 11.54 -14.46
CA ALA A 149 -11.54 11.90 -13.42
C ALA A 149 -12.85 12.42 -14.01
N ASP A 150 -12.78 13.39 -14.92
CA ASP A 150 -13.95 13.97 -15.60
C ASP A 150 -14.83 12.93 -16.29
N THR A 151 -14.27 11.87 -16.79
CA THR A 151 -14.98 10.81 -17.52
C THR A 151 -15.64 9.79 -16.57
N VAL A 152 -14.94 9.43 -15.49
CA VAL A 152 -15.35 8.37 -14.58
C VAL A 152 -16.51 8.79 -13.67
N VAL A 153 -16.56 10.06 -13.30
CA VAL A 153 -17.46 10.54 -12.25
C VAL A 153 -18.86 10.88 -12.71
N GLY A 154 -19.02 11.19 -13.99
CA GLY A 154 -20.36 11.46 -14.53
C GLY A 154 -21.18 12.45 -13.69
N ASP A 155 -22.35 12.03 -13.22
CA ASP A 155 -23.31 12.87 -12.50
C ASP A 155 -23.04 13.04 -11.00
N LEU A 156 -22.12 12.26 -10.39
CA LEU A 156 -21.76 12.36 -8.96
C LEU A 156 -21.19 13.73 -8.58
N LYS A 157 -20.63 14.47 -9.54
CA LYS A 157 -20.17 15.85 -9.37
C LYS A 157 -21.17 16.78 -8.70
N ASN A 158 -22.47 16.51 -8.89
CA ASN A 158 -23.55 17.32 -8.33
C ASN A 158 -23.82 17.01 -6.86
N ASN A 159 -23.25 15.95 -6.33
CA ASN A 159 -23.44 15.49 -4.95
C ASN A 159 -22.41 16.10 -3.97
N VAL A 160 -21.43 16.87 -4.46
CA VAL A 160 -20.49 17.57 -3.59
C VAL A 160 -21.17 18.82 -3.03
N VAL A 161 -21.43 18.78 -1.72
CA VAL A 161 -22.14 19.85 -1.02
C VAL A 161 -21.22 20.60 -0.07
N LEU A 162 -21.38 21.92 0.00
CA LEU A 162 -20.77 22.74 1.05
C LEU A 162 -21.48 22.46 2.36
N VAL A 163 -20.73 21.99 3.35
CA VAL A 163 -21.28 21.62 4.66
C VAL A 163 -20.92 22.60 5.76
N ASN A 164 -19.83 23.37 5.59
CA ASN A 164 -19.42 24.39 6.53
C ASN A 164 -18.66 25.53 5.83
N ASP A 165 -18.85 26.77 6.29
CA ASP A 165 -18.12 27.98 5.87
C ASP A 165 -17.95 28.89 7.10
N GLU A 166 -16.95 28.57 7.92
CA GLU A 166 -16.66 29.27 9.18
C GLU A 166 -15.15 29.45 9.32
N ASP A 167 -14.76 30.53 10.00
CA ASP A 167 -13.37 30.84 10.34
C ASP A 167 -12.41 30.84 9.13
N GLY A 168 -12.90 31.18 7.93
CA GLY A 168 -12.12 31.19 6.68
C GLY A 168 -11.87 29.80 6.10
N ILE A 169 -12.49 28.75 6.65
CA ILE A 169 -12.41 27.37 6.16
C ILE A 169 -13.74 26.95 5.55
N ARG A 170 -13.70 26.52 4.30
CA ARG A 170 -14.86 25.97 3.58
C ARG A 170 -14.73 24.48 3.47
N SER A 171 -15.67 23.75 4.05
CA SER A 171 -15.66 22.29 4.05
C SER A 171 -16.76 21.74 3.13
N TYR A 172 -16.39 20.74 2.36
CA TYR A 172 -17.24 20.08 1.38
C TYR A 172 -17.32 18.59 1.68
N SER A 173 -18.46 17.97 1.37
CA SER A 173 -18.70 16.56 1.58
C SER A 173 -19.36 15.91 0.36
N LEU A 174 -18.99 14.66 0.14
CA LEU A 174 -19.63 13.72 -0.77
C LEU A 174 -19.85 12.41 -0.02
N ASP A 175 -21.08 11.87 -0.08
CA ASP A 175 -21.43 10.55 0.44
C ASP A 175 -22.22 9.81 -0.65
N VAL A 176 -21.71 8.67 -1.10
CA VAL A 176 -22.21 7.93 -2.25
C VAL A 176 -22.45 6.48 -1.84
N SER A 177 -23.69 6.03 -1.98
CA SER A 177 -24.08 4.63 -1.77
C SER A 177 -23.82 3.77 -3.01
N ALA A 178 -23.85 2.45 -2.84
CA ALA A 178 -23.57 1.47 -3.90
C ALA A 178 -24.34 1.72 -5.20
N ASP A 179 -25.62 2.05 -5.10
CA ASP A 179 -26.53 2.30 -6.23
C ASP A 179 -26.22 3.59 -7.01
N GLN A 180 -25.42 4.49 -6.41
CA GLN A 180 -24.99 5.75 -7.01
C GLN A 180 -23.59 5.66 -7.61
N ILE A 181 -22.83 4.59 -7.33
CA ILE A 181 -21.47 4.42 -7.82
C ILE A 181 -21.50 4.11 -9.32
N PRO A 182 -20.80 4.87 -10.17
CA PRO A 182 -20.77 4.60 -11.60
C PRO A 182 -20.26 3.20 -11.91
N ALA A 183 -20.93 2.51 -12.83
CA ALA A 183 -20.58 1.15 -13.24
C ALA A 183 -19.12 1.00 -13.71
N LEU A 184 -18.52 2.06 -14.24
CA LEU A 184 -17.11 2.06 -14.65
C LEU A 184 -16.16 1.94 -13.46
N ILE A 185 -16.51 2.55 -12.31
CA ILE A 185 -15.72 2.44 -11.07
C ILE A 185 -15.81 1.01 -10.54
N SER A 186 -17.04 0.46 -10.45
CA SER A 186 -17.23 -0.91 -10.00
C SER A 186 -16.51 -1.91 -10.91
N ALA A 187 -16.65 -1.78 -12.23
CA ALA A 187 -15.96 -2.65 -13.19
C ALA A 187 -14.43 -2.52 -13.14
N GLY A 188 -13.90 -1.31 -12.91
CA GLY A 188 -12.47 -1.09 -12.74
C GLY A 188 -11.93 -1.74 -11.45
N LEU A 189 -12.71 -1.68 -10.39
CA LEU A 189 -12.40 -2.35 -9.14
C LEU A 189 -12.46 -3.88 -9.28
N ASP A 190 -13.53 -4.40 -9.90
CA ASP A 190 -13.69 -5.83 -10.17
C ASP A 190 -12.50 -6.35 -10.98
N LEU A 191 -12.04 -5.58 -11.98
CA LEU A 191 -10.86 -5.92 -12.76
C LEU A 191 -9.58 -5.92 -11.91
N ALA A 192 -9.40 -4.93 -11.03
CA ALA A 192 -8.24 -4.85 -10.16
C ALA A 192 -8.20 -6.01 -9.16
N LEU A 193 -9.33 -6.33 -8.53
CA LEU A 193 -9.47 -7.48 -7.63
C LEU A 193 -9.31 -8.81 -8.36
N ALA A 194 -9.80 -8.90 -9.60
CA ALA A 194 -9.62 -10.11 -10.42
C ALA A 194 -8.16 -10.35 -10.80
N GLN A 195 -7.36 -9.30 -11.04
CA GLN A 195 -5.93 -9.45 -11.35
C GLN A 195 -5.12 -10.02 -10.19
N GLU A 196 -5.44 -9.66 -8.96
CA GLU A 196 -4.78 -10.25 -7.79
C GLU A 196 -5.15 -11.74 -7.61
N ASN A 197 -6.34 -12.13 -8.03
CA ASN A 197 -6.83 -13.50 -7.95
C ASN A 197 -6.41 -14.40 -9.14
N THR A 198 -5.83 -13.84 -10.21
CA THR A 198 -5.37 -14.60 -11.37
C THR A 198 -3.87 -14.91 -11.33
N THR A 199 -3.16 -14.45 -10.31
CA THR A 199 -1.74 -14.76 -10.17
C THR A 199 -1.60 -16.18 -9.70
N ASN A 200 -1.17 -17.06 -10.59
CA ASN A 200 -0.76 -18.40 -10.21
C ASN A 200 0.45 -18.32 -9.33
N TYR A 201 0.35 -18.77 -8.13
CA TYR A 201 1.50 -18.98 -7.29
C TYR A 201 1.36 -20.26 -6.49
N VAL A 202 2.49 -20.87 -6.22
CA VAL A 202 2.60 -22.03 -5.36
C VAL A 202 2.79 -21.54 -3.95
N SER A 203 1.95 -21.96 -3.03
CA SER A 203 2.10 -21.71 -1.61
C SER A 203 2.45 -23.00 -0.90
N TYR A 204 3.31 -22.91 0.08
CA TYR A 204 3.78 -24.04 0.88
C TYR A 204 3.25 -23.91 2.30
N GLU A 205 2.74 -25.01 2.87
CA GLU A 205 2.22 -25.05 4.24
C GLU A 205 3.31 -24.75 5.27
N ASP A 206 4.43 -25.40 5.03
CA ASP A 206 5.66 -25.17 5.76
C ASP A 206 6.81 -25.27 4.75
N TYR A 207 7.33 -24.13 4.34
CA TYR A 207 8.36 -24.08 3.32
C TYR A 207 9.64 -24.81 3.76
N ASP A 208 9.99 -24.70 5.04
CA ASP A 208 11.16 -25.35 5.60
C ASP A 208 10.97 -26.89 5.62
N ALA A 209 9.75 -27.37 5.92
CA ALA A 209 9.44 -28.80 5.87
C ALA A 209 9.40 -29.32 4.43
N SER A 210 8.88 -28.53 3.48
CA SER A 210 8.90 -28.85 2.04
C SER A 210 10.33 -28.93 1.52
N TYR A 211 11.18 -27.98 1.93
CA TYR A 211 12.61 -28.01 1.60
C TYR A 211 13.31 -29.25 2.20
N ALA A 212 13.06 -29.59 3.46
CA ALA A 212 13.64 -30.77 4.11
C ALA A 212 13.25 -32.06 3.39
N ALA A 213 11.97 -32.19 2.99
CA ALA A 213 11.49 -33.33 2.22
C ALA A 213 12.12 -33.39 0.82
N TYR A 214 12.29 -32.23 0.15
CA TYR A 214 12.94 -32.15 -1.14
C TYR A 214 14.46 -32.44 -1.05
N TYR A 215 15.11 -31.97 0.01
CA TYR A 215 16.50 -32.28 0.30
C TYR A 215 16.72 -33.79 0.46
N GLU A 216 15.91 -34.44 1.31
CA GLU A 216 15.98 -35.91 1.50
C GLU A 216 15.77 -36.65 0.19
N LYS A 217 14.77 -36.27 -0.61
CA LYS A 217 14.52 -36.83 -1.93
C LYS A 217 15.72 -36.69 -2.87
N THR A 218 16.39 -35.57 -2.85
CA THR A 218 17.46 -35.22 -3.80
C THR A 218 18.83 -35.76 -3.37
N LYS A 219 19.15 -35.65 -2.08
CA LYS A 219 20.44 -36.06 -1.51
C LYS A 219 20.44 -37.50 -1.00
N GLY A 220 19.26 -38.10 -0.73
CA GLY A 220 19.12 -39.46 -0.19
C GLY A 220 19.39 -39.54 1.32
N GLU A 221 19.48 -38.45 2.01
CA GLU A 221 19.67 -38.32 3.45
C GLU A 221 18.83 -37.20 4.05
N ALA A 222 18.44 -37.36 5.31
CA ALA A 222 17.64 -36.33 6.00
C ALA A 222 18.43 -35.05 6.18
N LEU A 223 17.69 -33.91 6.17
CA LEU A 223 18.29 -32.61 6.44
C LEU A 223 18.96 -32.59 7.82
N PRO A 224 20.21 -32.09 7.94
CA PRO A 224 20.92 -32.04 9.23
C PRO A 224 20.14 -31.31 10.31
N GLU A 225 20.23 -31.79 11.56
CA GLU A 225 19.63 -31.11 12.70
C GLU A 225 20.25 -29.70 12.85
N GLY A 226 19.41 -28.67 13.04
CA GLY A 226 19.86 -27.28 13.13
C GLY A 226 20.31 -26.66 11.80
N TYR A 227 19.95 -27.26 10.66
CA TYR A 227 20.31 -26.76 9.34
C TYR A 227 19.88 -25.31 9.13
N PHE A 228 18.62 -24.98 9.43
CA PHE A 228 18.11 -23.62 9.25
C PHE A 228 18.71 -22.62 10.24
N ASP A 229 19.01 -23.04 11.47
CA ASP A 229 19.71 -22.18 12.43
C ASP A 229 21.11 -21.81 11.91
N THR A 230 21.79 -22.79 11.30
CA THR A 230 23.11 -22.61 10.70
C THR A 230 23.07 -21.80 9.40
N LEU A 231 22.04 -22.03 8.57
CA LEU A 231 21.82 -21.30 7.32
C LEU A 231 21.58 -19.80 7.57
N TYR A 232 20.84 -19.46 8.62
CA TYR A 232 20.51 -18.07 8.96
C TYR A 232 21.62 -17.37 9.79
N ASP A 233 22.75 -18.03 10.06
CA ASP A 233 23.94 -17.38 10.60
C ASP A 233 24.59 -16.52 9.50
N GLU A 234 24.77 -15.22 9.78
CA GLU A 234 25.17 -14.18 8.80
C GLU A 234 26.49 -14.44 8.06
N ASN A 235 27.29 -15.42 8.52
CA ASN A 235 28.61 -15.71 7.97
C ASN A 235 28.67 -16.96 7.06
N ASN A 236 27.57 -17.58 6.72
CA ASN A 236 27.56 -18.88 6.03
C ASN A 236 27.11 -18.80 4.56
N THR A 237 27.88 -18.10 3.74
CA THR A 237 27.55 -17.89 2.31
C THR A 237 27.51 -19.19 1.49
N GLU A 238 28.34 -20.21 1.82
CA GLU A 238 28.38 -21.48 1.08
C GLU A 238 27.08 -22.30 1.24
N MET A 239 26.46 -22.27 2.42
CA MET A 239 25.17 -22.90 2.62
C MET A 239 24.03 -22.22 1.89
N TRP A 240 24.11 -20.89 1.73
CA TRP A 240 23.11 -20.14 0.97
C TRP A 240 23.10 -20.52 -0.52
N ASP A 241 24.25 -20.71 -1.12
CA ASP A 241 24.34 -21.14 -2.54
C ASP A 241 23.69 -22.50 -2.77
N GLU A 242 23.94 -23.48 -1.87
CA GLU A 242 23.30 -24.80 -1.93
C GLU A 242 21.77 -24.72 -1.68
N TYR A 243 21.37 -23.91 -0.70
CA TYR A 243 19.96 -23.70 -0.38
C TYR A 243 19.22 -23.08 -1.55
N ASP A 244 19.78 -22.07 -2.20
CA ASP A 244 19.18 -21.39 -3.35
C ASP A 244 19.07 -22.31 -4.56
N GLU A 245 20.11 -23.12 -4.87
CA GLU A 245 20.06 -24.09 -5.95
C GLU A 245 18.92 -25.14 -5.74
N LEU A 246 18.83 -25.70 -4.55
CA LEU A 246 17.81 -26.69 -4.24
C LEU A 246 16.40 -26.08 -4.19
N THR A 247 16.27 -24.87 -3.67
CA THR A 247 15.02 -24.13 -3.63
C THR A 247 14.50 -23.83 -5.04
N ILE A 248 15.36 -23.35 -5.92
CA ILE A 248 15.01 -23.08 -7.33
C ILE A 248 14.59 -24.39 -8.02
N ALA A 249 15.30 -25.50 -7.78
CA ALA A 249 14.97 -26.79 -8.39
C ALA A 249 13.64 -27.35 -7.85
N MET A 250 13.40 -27.21 -6.54
CA MET A 250 12.12 -27.58 -5.90
C MET A 250 10.96 -26.79 -6.48
N ASP A 251 11.09 -25.47 -6.56
CA ASP A 251 10.06 -24.59 -7.11
C ASP A 251 9.77 -24.90 -8.58
N GLN A 252 10.80 -25.17 -9.37
CA GLN A 252 10.64 -25.53 -10.78
C GLN A 252 9.95 -26.89 -10.93
N GLU A 253 10.29 -27.88 -10.12
CA GLU A 253 9.64 -29.19 -10.16
C GLU A 253 8.17 -29.09 -9.78
N TYR A 254 7.86 -28.39 -8.70
CA TYR A 254 6.48 -28.20 -8.26
C TYR A 254 5.67 -27.34 -9.24
N ASN A 255 6.23 -26.28 -9.79
CA ASN A 255 5.60 -25.50 -10.84
C ASN A 255 5.35 -26.32 -12.12
N SER A 256 6.23 -27.24 -12.49
CA SER A 256 6.04 -28.08 -13.68
C SER A 256 4.84 -29.03 -13.51
N VAL A 257 4.66 -29.60 -12.32
CA VAL A 257 3.48 -30.40 -11.99
C VAL A 257 2.19 -29.58 -12.06
N LEU A 258 2.26 -28.32 -11.67
CA LEU A 258 1.15 -27.37 -11.76
C LEU A 258 0.70 -27.07 -13.17
N GLN A 259 1.66 -26.72 -14.04
CA GLN A 259 1.37 -26.34 -15.43
C GLN A 259 0.74 -27.49 -16.21
N ASP A 260 1.08 -28.75 -15.86
CA ASP A 260 0.54 -29.93 -16.53
C ASP A 260 -0.88 -30.32 -16.05
N GLN A 261 -1.26 -29.93 -14.85
CA GLN A 261 -2.51 -30.38 -14.23
C GLN A 261 -3.56 -29.29 -14.04
N TYR A 262 -3.17 -28.04 -13.99
CA TYR A 262 -4.07 -26.91 -13.75
C TYR A 262 -3.85 -25.82 -14.78
N ASN A 263 -4.93 -25.36 -15.39
CA ASN A 263 -4.93 -24.28 -16.42
C ASN A 263 -4.56 -22.90 -15.86
N GLY A 264 -3.88 -22.85 -14.76
CA GLY A 264 -3.28 -21.63 -14.29
C GLY A 264 -4.20 -20.69 -13.52
N GLU A 265 -5.33 -21.12 -13.01
CA GLU A 265 -6.21 -20.31 -12.15
C GLU A 265 -6.20 -20.84 -10.71
N GLY A 266 -6.16 -19.90 -9.73
CA GLY A 266 -6.24 -20.21 -8.31
C GLY A 266 -4.90 -20.43 -7.62
N ILE A 267 -4.92 -21.07 -6.46
CA ILE A 267 -3.75 -21.36 -5.63
C ILE A 267 -3.55 -22.86 -5.52
N LEU A 268 -2.35 -23.29 -5.75
CA LEU A 268 -1.92 -24.63 -5.43
C LEU A 268 -1.07 -24.61 -4.16
N TYR A 269 -1.57 -25.28 -3.16
CA TYR A 269 -0.90 -25.44 -1.89
C TYR A 269 -0.16 -26.76 -1.87
N VAL A 270 1.16 -26.74 -1.83
CA VAL A 270 2.01 -27.92 -1.81
C VAL A 270 2.39 -28.23 -0.37
N LYS A 271 2.04 -29.45 0.07
CA LYS A 271 2.38 -29.95 1.41
C LYS A 271 3.80 -30.50 1.44
N ALA A 272 4.37 -30.57 2.65
CA ALA A 272 5.72 -31.10 2.87
C ALA A 272 5.93 -32.52 2.33
N ASP A 273 4.89 -33.36 2.28
CA ASP A 273 4.93 -34.72 1.74
C ASP A 273 4.85 -34.79 0.20
N GLY A 274 4.82 -33.62 -0.48
CA GLY A 274 4.71 -33.51 -1.94
C GLY A 274 3.29 -33.69 -2.47
N THR A 275 2.29 -33.86 -1.60
CA THR A 275 0.88 -33.81 -2.00
C THR A 275 0.46 -32.35 -2.12
N TYR A 276 -0.65 -32.10 -2.82
CA TYR A 276 -1.12 -30.74 -3.02
C TYR A 276 -2.64 -30.64 -2.91
N GLN A 277 -3.11 -29.42 -2.63
CA GLN A 277 -4.51 -29.05 -2.60
C GLN A 277 -4.71 -27.80 -3.45
N HIS A 278 -5.72 -27.81 -4.32
CA HIS A 278 -6.09 -26.67 -5.14
C HIS A 278 -7.19 -25.87 -4.46
N TYR A 279 -7.05 -24.54 -4.53
CA TYR A 279 -8.06 -23.58 -4.12
C TYR A 279 -8.39 -22.66 -5.30
N ASP A 280 -9.67 -22.37 -5.53
CA ASP A 280 -10.11 -21.53 -6.63
C ASP A 280 -9.73 -20.04 -6.46
N SER A 281 -9.37 -19.61 -5.26
CA SER A 281 -8.97 -18.26 -4.94
C SER A 281 -8.05 -18.19 -3.72
N TYR A 282 -7.27 -17.11 -3.62
CA TYR A 282 -6.48 -16.82 -2.42
C TYR A 282 -7.36 -16.70 -1.16
N SER A 283 -8.53 -16.10 -1.30
CA SER A 283 -9.51 -15.98 -0.23
C SER A 283 -9.87 -17.32 0.40
N GLU A 284 -10.10 -18.33 -0.46
CA GLU A 284 -10.43 -19.68 -0.04
C GLU A 284 -9.25 -20.37 0.67
N TYR A 285 -8.06 -20.24 0.10
CA TYR A 285 -6.82 -20.72 0.71
C TYR A 285 -6.56 -20.09 2.08
N ALA A 286 -6.63 -18.76 2.18
CA ALA A 286 -6.33 -18.02 3.40
C ALA A 286 -7.29 -18.35 4.55
N VAL A 287 -8.57 -18.59 4.23
CA VAL A 287 -9.56 -19.02 5.23
C VAL A 287 -9.30 -20.43 5.71
N ASP A 288 -8.93 -21.35 4.81
CA ASP A 288 -8.62 -22.74 5.17
C ASP A 288 -7.30 -22.82 5.96
N ALA A 289 -6.30 -22.05 5.56
CA ALA A 289 -5.03 -21.94 6.27
C ALA A 289 -5.10 -21.11 7.58
N GLN A 290 -6.29 -20.63 7.96
CA GLN A 290 -6.51 -19.77 9.13
C GLN A 290 -5.77 -18.42 9.11
N TYR A 291 -5.33 -17.98 7.95
CA TYR A 291 -4.79 -16.61 7.77
C TYR A 291 -5.88 -15.55 7.69
N GLY A 292 -7.14 -15.96 7.64
CA GLY A 292 -8.28 -15.11 7.33
C GLY A 292 -8.41 -13.83 8.18
N THR A 293 -8.10 -13.89 9.47
CA THR A 293 -8.13 -12.69 10.34
C THR A 293 -6.86 -11.86 10.25
N GLN A 294 -5.79 -12.40 9.66
CA GLN A 294 -4.49 -11.76 9.56
C GLN A 294 -4.22 -11.16 8.17
N ASP A 295 -4.91 -11.66 7.14
CA ASP A 295 -4.79 -11.16 5.78
C ASP A 295 -6.16 -10.68 5.27
N PHE A 296 -6.46 -9.40 5.51
CA PHE A 296 -7.73 -8.82 5.09
C PHE A 296 -7.91 -8.79 3.56
N ALA A 297 -6.82 -8.85 2.77
CA ALA A 297 -6.90 -8.96 1.32
C ALA A 297 -7.59 -10.27 0.89
N ALA A 298 -7.48 -11.32 1.70
CA ALA A 298 -8.21 -12.56 1.51
C ALA A 298 -9.73 -12.37 1.57
N TYR A 299 -10.19 -11.40 2.35
CA TYR A 299 -11.60 -11.09 2.50
C TYR A 299 -12.15 -10.15 1.42
N LEU A 300 -11.28 -9.42 0.74
CA LEU A 300 -11.68 -8.63 -0.42
C LEU A 300 -11.93 -9.46 -1.67
N GLY A 301 -11.59 -10.74 -1.71
CA GLY A 301 -11.68 -11.69 -2.83
C GLY A 301 -12.70 -11.36 -3.94
N LYS A 302 -12.94 -12.27 -4.85
CA LYS A 302 -13.79 -12.09 -6.06
C LYS A 302 -15.21 -11.55 -5.78
N ASN A 303 -15.68 -11.60 -4.53
CA ASN A 303 -17.03 -11.20 -4.13
C ASN A 303 -17.09 -9.86 -3.41
N ALA A 304 -16.01 -9.11 -3.35
CA ALA A 304 -16.03 -7.78 -2.75
C ALA A 304 -16.88 -6.82 -3.57
N VAL A 305 -17.83 -6.18 -2.91
CA VAL A 305 -18.74 -5.19 -3.50
C VAL A 305 -18.50 -3.84 -2.85
N LEU A 306 -18.24 -2.83 -3.64
CA LEU A 306 -18.13 -1.45 -3.17
C LEU A 306 -19.51 -0.98 -2.68
N SER A 307 -19.61 -0.75 -1.36
CA SER A 307 -20.89 -0.43 -0.72
C SER A 307 -21.09 1.06 -0.43
N ASN A 308 -20.01 1.78 -0.15
CA ASN A 308 -20.08 3.23 0.12
C ASN A 308 -18.75 3.93 -0.15
N VAL A 309 -18.82 5.18 -0.60
CA VAL A 309 -17.68 6.09 -0.71
C VAL A 309 -18.02 7.40 -0.01
N LYS A 310 -17.25 7.75 1.02
CA LYS A 310 -17.30 9.06 1.66
C LYS A 310 -16.05 9.84 1.36
N PHE A 311 -16.24 11.11 1.03
CA PHE A 311 -15.15 11.99 0.74
C PHE A 311 -15.45 13.40 1.30
N ASN A 312 -14.49 13.94 2.03
CA ASN A 312 -14.57 15.28 2.58
C ASN A 312 -13.29 16.03 2.25
N PHE A 313 -13.39 17.32 1.99
CA PHE A 313 -12.23 18.18 1.85
C PHE A 313 -12.52 19.58 2.39
N SER A 314 -11.46 20.28 2.77
CA SER A 314 -11.58 21.66 3.24
C SER A 314 -10.57 22.56 2.54
N LEU A 315 -10.99 23.77 2.25
CA LEU A 315 -10.19 24.82 1.63
C LEU A 315 -10.08 26.03 2.55
N ASP A 316 -8.93 26.69 2.54
CA ASP A 316 -8.73 27.97 3.21
C ASP A 316 -9.30 29.15 2.37
N GLU A 317 -9.13 30.37 2.88
CA GLU A 317 -9.57 31.61 2.22
C GLU A 317 -8.89 31.84 0.84
N LYS A 318 -7.73 31.24 0.61
CA LYS A 318 -6.98 31.31 -0.65
C LYS A 318 -7.29 30.16 -1.62
N ASP A 319 -8.33 29.38 -1.35
CA ASP A 319 -8.67 28.15 -2.08
C ASP A 319 -7.51 27.12 -2.09
N ARG A 320 -6.69 27.03 -1.02
CA ARG A 320 -5.67 26.00 -0.86
C ARG A 320 -6.26 24.85 -0.06
N LEU A 321 -5.85 23.63 -0.38
CA LEU A 321 -6.29 22.44 0.32
C LEU A 321 -5.77 22.40 1.77
N VAL A 322 -6.67 22.26 2.74
CA VAL A 322 -6.34 22.14 4.16
C VAL A 322 -6.46 20.71 4.63
N SER A 323 -7.51 20.03 4.16
CA SER A 323 -7.71 18.61 4.46
C SER A 323 -8.37 17.89 3.30
N ASN A 324 -8.13 16.58 3.24
CA ASN A 324 -8.76 15.65 2.33
C ASN A 324 -8.92 14.31 3.06
N ASP A 325 -10.16 13.90 3.31
CA ASP A 325 -10.49 12.67 4.01
C ASP A 325 -11.34 11.79 3.09
N ALA A 326 -10.91 10.55 2.90
CA ALA A 326 -11.63 9.57 2.08
C ALA A 326 -11.85 8.29 2.89
N THR A 327 -13.02 7.68 2.73
CA THR A 327 -13.33 6.34 3.24
C THR A 327 -14.06 5.58 2.17
N VAL A 328 -13.58 4.40 1.87
CA VAL A 328 -14.20 3.45 0.96
C VAL A 328 -14.59 2.21 1.74
N THR A 329 -15.85 1.81 1.65
CA THR A 329 -16.38 0.65 2.34
C THR A 329 -16.73 -0.43 1.33
N PHE A 330 -16.29 -1.64 1.60
CA PHE A 330 -16.61 -2.85 0.85
C PHE A 330 -17.44 -3.78 1.73
N SER A 331 -18.36 -4.48 1.13
CA SER A 331 -18.99 -5.68 1.68
C SER A 331 -18.39 -6.87 0.96
N SER A 332 -18.02 -7.90 1.66
CA SER A 332 -17.54 -9.15 1.10
C SER A 332 -18.18 -10.35 1.80
N THR A 333 -18.15 -11.49 1.14
CA THR A 333 -18.65 -12.75 1.73
C THR A 333 -17.52 -13.75 1.64
N ASP A 334 -17.12 -14.32 2.78
CA ASP A 334 -16.10 -15.35 2.82
C ASP A 334 -16.59 -16.67 2.18
N PRO A 335 -15.72 -17.63 1.88
CA PRO A 335 -16.10 -18.94 1.34
C PRO A 335 -17.04 -19.76 2.23
N LYS A 336 -17.15 -19.41 3.53
CA LYS A 336 -18.07 -20.05 4.49
C LYS A 336 -19.45 -19.36 4.51
N GLY A 337 -19.62 -18.25 3.76
CA GLY A 337 -20.86 -17.51 3.65
C GLY A 337 -21.04 -16.41 4.72
N THR A 338 -19.99 -16.06 5.45
CA THR A 338 -20.03 -14.97 6.43
C THR A 338 -19.85 -13.63 5.73
N GLU A 339 -20.71 -12.66 6.03
CA GLU A 339 -20.57 -11.30 5.53
C GLU A 339 -19.56 -10.52 6.37
N HIS A 340 -18.70 -9.76 5.71
CA HIS A 340 -17.66 -8.93 6.29
C HIS A 340 -17.72 -7.49 5.75
N GLU A 341 -17.33 -6.53 6.59
CA GLU A 341 -17.18 -5.14 6.22
C GLU A 341 -15.70 -4.74 6.27
N VAL A 342 -15.18 -4.27 5.12
CA VAL A 342 -13.82 -3.75 5.02
C VAL A 342 -13.88 -2.26 4.71
N LYS A 343 -13.20 -1.45 5.52
CA LYS A 343 -13.08 0.00 5.31
C LYS A 343 -11.62 0.38 5.08
N CYS A 344 -11.37 1.02 3.96
CA CYS A 344 -10.10 1.68 3.68
C CYS A 344 -10.27 3.19 3.93
N SER A 345 -9.44 3.77 4.78
CA SER A 345 -9.49 5.19 5.13
C SER A 345 -8.18 5.90 4.80
N LEU A 346 -8.28 7.13 4.32
CA LEU A 346 -7.16 8.03 4.07
C LEU A 346 -7.52 9.41 4.59
N SER A 347 -6.61 10.03 5.33
CA SER A 347 -6.71 11.42 5.77
C SER A 347 -5.42 12.15 5.41
N LEU A 348 -5.54 13.26 4.70
CA LEU A 348 -4.46 14.17 4.36
C LEU A 348 -4.75 15.53 5.01
N LYS A 349 -3.75 16.12 5.64
CA LYS A 349 -3.82 17.48 6.19
C LYS A 349 -2.62 18.28 5.70
N PHE A 350 -2.88 19.50 5.25
CA PHE A 350 -1.88 20.41 4.73
C PHE A 350 -1.82 21.65 5.60
N SER A 351 -0.61 22.07 5.96
CA SER A 351 -0.38 23.25 6.80
C SER A 351 0.92 23.95 6.45
N ASP A 352 1.18 25.06 7.10
CA ASP A 352 2.44 25.82 7.04
C ASP A 352 2.88 26.20 5.61
N TYR A 353 1.91 26.45 4.74
CA TYR A 353 2.17 26.90 3.37
C TYR A 353 3.05 28.14 3.32
N GLY A 354 4.23 28.04 2.72
CA GLY A 354 5.21 29.12 2.61
C GLY A 354 5.99 29.38 3.90
N THR A 355 5.80 28.58 4.96
CA THR A 355 6.45 28.75 6.26
C THR A 355 7.01 27.46 6.84
N THR A 356 6.86 26.34 6.14
CA THR A 356 7.46 25.06 6.53
C THR A 356 8.98 25.20 6.61
N VAL A 357 9.56 24.66 7.68
CA VAL A 357 10.99 24.55 7.87
C VAL A 357 11.33 23.06 8.00
N VAL A 358 12.30 22.61 7.21
CA VAL A 358 12.84 21.26 7.27
C VAL A 358 14.09 21.26 8.14
N THR A 359 14.12 20.39 9.12
CA THR A 359 15.28 20.20 10.01
C THR A 359 15.72 18.76 9.97
N PRO A 360 17.03 18.47 10.14
CA PRO A 360 17.52 17.10 10.27
C PRO A 360 16.81 16.36 11.41
N PHE A 361 16.58 15.08 11.21
CA PHE A 361 16.19 14.22 12.32
C PHE A 361 17.42 13.95 13.23
N ASP A 362 17.17 13.81 14.52
CA ASP A 362 18.18 13.43 15.48
C ASP A 362 18.49 11.93 15.31
N THR A 363 19.71 11.62 14.93
CA THR A 363 20.18 10.23 14.79
C THR A 363 20.52 9.58 16.15
N GLY A 364 20.55 10.37 17.24
CA GLY A 364 20.89 9.89 18.58
C GLY A 364 22.28 9.24 18.62
N ASP A 365 22.37 8.10 19.30
CA ASP A 365 23.61 7.33 19.46
C ASP A 365 23.88 6.33 18.30
N ARG A 366 23.15 6.42 17.19
CA ARG A 366 23.29 5.52 16.03
C ARG A 366 24.63 5.68 15.35
N THR A 367 25.18 4.57 14.91
CA THR A 367 26.43 4.54 14.14
C THR A 367 26.15 4.79 12.65
N LYS A 368 26.90 5.71 12.04
CA LYS A 368 26.84 5.92 10.59
C LYS A 368 27.37 4.69 9.86
N LEU A 369 26.60 4.15 8.94
CA LEU A 369 27.08 3.12 8.04
C LEU A 369 28.08 3.75 7.06
N THR A 370 29.29 3.21 7.04
CA THR A 370 30.31 3.55 6.04
C THR A 370 30.15 2.54 4.91
N ASN A 371 29.75 3.02 3.72
CA ASN A 371 29.82 2.20 2.51
C ASN A 371 31.31 1.97 2.18
N GLU A 372 31.94 1.06 2.91
CA GLU A 372 33.15 0.36 2.47
C GLU A 372 32.67 -1.07 2.16
N ASP A 373 32.11 -1.22 0.92
CA ASP A 373 32.30 -2.34 -0.02
C ASP A 373 31.21 -2.35 -1.11
#